data_0d10e96955044edc20662f9f25ed77d7
#
_entry.id   0d10e96955044edc20662f9f25ed77d7
#
_cell.length_a   1.000
_cell.length_b   1.000
_cell.length_c   1.000
_cell.angle_alpha   90.00
_cell.angle_beta   90.00
_cell.angle_gamma   90.00
#
_symmetry.space_group_name_H-M   'P 1'
#
loop_
_entity.id
_entity.type
_entity.pdbx_description
1 polymer ?
#
loop_
_entity_poly.entity_id
_entity_poly.type
_entity_poly.pdbx_seq_one_letter_code
_entity_poly.pdbx_strand_id
1 'polypeptide(L)'
;MKKRLPIIVLAAVVIGAGFYFYKQSQRSELSSDPRFASGNGRLEATEVSIATKLAGRIEKIMVDEGDFITTGQHLALMQTNVLRAQLAQAEAQRNQAEKNELSSRAQIQVRCSELEAAKATVLQKESKLDGASKSYERFKKLFKADATTQQKLEDAETAYLAAKADLLQAQASVKEAEAAIEVAKAGAEAAKATIQATAADIARIQADIDDSLLVAPRQGRIQYRIAQPGEVLSAGGRVLNLVDLTDVYMTFFLPEEAAGKVRIGSEVRLLLDAIPGYPVPAKVSYVASVAQFTPKTVETRSEREKLMFRVKARIAPELLKKYITLVKTGIPGVAWVKLDGDAEWPAFLQIKKLAK
;
A
#
# COMPACT_ATOMS: atom_id res chain seq x y z
N MET A 1 -56.49 50.53 26.44
CA MET A 1 -55.41 49.90 25.62
C MET A 1 -55.50 48.36 25.48
N LYS A 2 -56.39 47.63 26.19
CA LYS A 2 -56.41 46.13 26.21
C LYS A 2 -57.16 45.47 25.03
N LYS A 3 -57.90 46.18 24.20
CA LYS A 3 -58.70 45.57 23.09
C LYS A 3 -58.00 45.50 21.73
N ARG A 4 -56.78 46.07 21.56
CA ARG A 4 -56.01 46.04 20.29
C ARG A 4 -55.01 44.90 20.18
N LEU A 5 -54.64 44.24 21.30
CA LEU A 5 -53.65 43.18 21.36
C LEU A 5 -54.02 41.90 20.52
N PRO A 6 -55.32 41.42 20.57
CA PRO A 6 -55.68 40.22 19.79
C PRO A 6 -55.68 40.47 18.27
N ILE A 7 -55.94 41.71 17.83
CA ILE A 7 -55.93 42.06 16.40
C ILE A 7 -54.52 42.10 15.83
N ILE A 8 -53.53 42.52 16.62
CA ILE A 8 -52.10 42.55 16.20
C ILE A 8 -51.57 41.13 16.12
N VAL A 9 -51.94 40.26 17.05
CA VAL A 9 -51.54 38.83 17.02
C VAL A 9 -52.18 38.12 15.83
N LEU A 10 -53.43 38.37 15.53
CA LEU A 10 -54.10 37.77 14.38
C LEU A 10 -53.46 38.26 13.04
N ALA A 11 -53.15 39.54 12.93
CA ALA A 11 -52.47 40.10 11.76
C ALA A 11 -51.06 39.48 11.56
N ALA A 12 -50.30 39.28 12.66
CA ALA A 12 -48.97 38.63 12.60
C ALA A 12 -49.06 37.15 12.17
N VAL A 13 -50.08 36.41 12.62
CA VAL A 13 -50.35 35.03 12.22
C VAL A 13 -50.76 34.94 10.74
N VAL A 14 -51.61 35.86 10.28
CA VAL A 14 -52.04 35.91 8.84
C VAL A 14 -50.85 36.27 7.95
N ILE A 15 -50.02 37.25 8.33
CA ILE A 15 -48.80 37.60 7.59
C ILE A 15 -47.81 36.42 7.58
N GLY A 16 -47.63 35.76 8.71
CA GLY A 16 -46.76 34.56 8.83
C GLY A 16 -47.25 33.39 7.99
N ALA A 17 -48.58 33.13 8.02
CA ALA A 17 -49.22 32.13 7.17
C ALA A 17 -49.11 32.48 5.68
N GLY A 18 -49.40 33.75 5.32
CA GLY A 18 -49.26 34.24 3.93
C GLY A 18 -47.81 34.10 3.44
N PHE A 19 -46.85 34.46 4.24
CA PHE A 19 -45.41 34.28 3.91
C PHE A 19 -45.02 32.81 3.78
N TYR A 20 -45.54 31.94 4.66
CA TYR A 20 -45.35 30.49 4.60
C TYR A 20 -45.96 29.92 3.31
N PHE A 21 -47.23 30.25 2.99
CA PHE A 21 -47.89 29.83 1.76
C PHE A 21 -47.21 30.36 0.51
N TYR A 22 -46.77 31.62 0.50
CA TYR A 22 -46.02 32.20 -0.60
C TYR A 22 -44.68 31.45 -0.86
N LYS A 23 -43.95 31.12 0.20
CA LYS A 23 -42.70 30.35 0.12
C LYS A 23 -42.93 28.90 -0.33
N GLN A 24 -44.03 28.30 0.07
CA GLN A 24 -44.50 26.99 -0.35
C GLN A 24 -44.90 26.97 -1.83
N SER A 25 -45.64 27.96 -2.30
CA SER A 25 -46.08 28.11 -3.68
C SER A 25 -44.88 28.25 -4.64
N GLN A 26 -43.86 29.04 -4.30
CA GLN A 26 -42.65 29.15 -5.12
C GLN A 26 -41.91 27.82 -5.28
N ARG A 27 -41.95 26.93 -4.26
CA ARG A 27 -41.34 25.61 -4.35
C ARG A 27 -42.13 24.65 -5.26
N SER A 28 -43.47 24.75 -5.25
CA SER A 28 -44.36 23.92 -6.09
C SER A 28 -44.31 24.32 -7.56
N GLU A 29 -44.20 25.62 -7.88
CA GLU A 29 -44.07 26.10 -9.25
C GLU A 29 -42.75 25.64 -9.91
N LEU A 30 -41.65 25.60 -9.16
CA LEU A 30 -40.37 25.16 -9.69
C LEU A 30 -40.29 23.64 -9.88
N SER A 31 -41.01 22.87 -9.06
CA SER A 31 -41.13 21.42 -9.21
C SER A 31 -41.87 21.05 -10.52
N SER A 32 -42.59 22.00 -11.14
CA SER A 32 -43.27 21.87 -12.41
C SER A 32 -42.50 22.49 -13.59
N ASP A 33 -41.34 23.16 -13.32
CA ASP A 33 -40.50 23.73 -14.38
C ASP A 33 -39.60 22.63 -15.00
N PRO A 34 -39.78 22.30 -16.30
CA PRO A 34 -39.03 21.22 -16.96
C PRO A 34 -37.52 21.48 -17.06
N ARG A 35 -37.05 22.68 -16.75
CA ARG A 35 -35.62 23.05 -16.74
C ARG A 35 -34.87 22.64 -15.48
N PHE A 36 -35.62 22.30 -14.43
CA PHE A 36 -35.06 21.89 -13.15
C PHE A 36 -35.64 20.55 -12.68
N ALA A 37 -34.86 19.76 -12.01
CA ALA A 37 -35.35 18.58 -11.31
C ALA A 37 -34.90 18.63 -9.84
N SER A 38 -35.75 18.14 -8.95
CA SER A 38 -35.42 18.06 -7.54
C SER A 38 -35.57 16.64 -7.01
N GLY A 39 -34.72 16.29 -6.05
CA GLY A 39 -34.78 15.01 -5.37
C GLY A 39 -34.34 15.14 -3.92
N ASN A 40 -35.03 14.40 -3.05
CA ASN A 40 -34.63 14.28 -1.64
C ASN A 40 -33.38 13.42 -1.52
N GLY A 41 -32.49 13.81 -0.63
CA GLY A 41 -31.26 13.10 -0.41
C GLY A 41 -30.66 13.34 0.95
N ARG A 42 -29.49 12.74 1.16
CA ARG A 42 -28.70 12.88 2.38
C ARG A 42 -27.27 13.22 2.04
N LEU A 43 -26.68 14.08 2.84
CA LEU A 43 -25.26 14.43 2.73
C LEU A 43 -24.41 13.28 3.27
N GLU A 44 -23.53 12.79 2.44
CA GLU A 44 -22.59 11.69 2.74
C GLU A 44 -21.17 12.17 2.53
N ALA A 45 -20.21 11.50 3.16
CA ALA A 45 -18.79 11.68 2.89
C ALA A 45 -18.10 10.33 2.68
N THR A 46 -16.91 10.36 2.12
CA THR A 46 -16.13 9.14 1.96
C THR A 46 -15.63 8.66 3.31
N GLU A 47 -16.01 7.45 3.68
CA GLU A 47 -15.58 6.79 4.91
C GLU A 47 -14.41 5.86 4.63
N VAL A 48 -13.43 5.87 5.54
CA VAL A 48 -12.26 4.99 5.52
C VAL A 48 -12.18 4.24 6.84
N SER A 49 -12.29 2.93 6.77
CA SER A 49 -12.09 2.08 7.95
C SER A 49 -10.60 1.88 8.18
N ILE A 50 -10.10 2.26 9.36
CA ILE A 50 -8.77 1.96 9.84
C ILE A 50 -8.82 0.60 10.52
N ALA A 51 -8.14 -0.38 9.93
CA ALA A 51 -8.14 -1.77 10.36
C ALA A 51 -6.71 -2.26 10.60
N THR A 52 -6.55 -3.22 11.52
CA THR A 52 -5.26 -3.88 11.73
C THR A 52 -4.95 -4.86 10.60
N LYS A 53 -3.71 -4.90 10.14
CA LYS A 53 -3.24 -5.90 9.17
C LYS A 53 -2.99 -7.26 9.83
N LEU A 54 -2.47 -7.25 11.06
CA LEU A 54 -2.13 -8.44 11.83
C LEU A 54 -3.10 -8.64 12.98
N ALA A 55 -3.32 -9.89 13.36
CA ALA A 55 -4.03 -10.21 14.58
C ALA A 55 -3.19 -9.83 15.81
N GLY A 56 -3.82 -9.24 16.81
CA GLY A 56 -3.11 -8.83 18.02
C GLY A 56 -3.98 -8.05 18.99
N ARG A 57 -3.38 -7.64 20.10
CA ARG A 57 -4.02 -6.79 21.11
C ARG A 57 -3.73 -5.32 20.82
N ILE A 58 -4.73 -4.47 20.96
CA ILE A 58 -4.53 -3.02 20.94
C ILE A 58 -3.82 -2.60 22.22
N GLU A 59 -2.65 -1.98 22.09
CA GLU A 59 -1.93 -1.43 23.23
C GLU A 59 -2.48 -0.05 23.62
N LYS A 60 -2.64 0.84 22.62
CA LYS A 60 -3.09 2.21 22.83
C LYS A 60 -3.82 2.74 21.59
N ILE A 61 -4.84 3.58 21.83
CA ILE A 61 -5.47 4.43 20.82
C ILE A 61 -5.13 5.89 21.20
N MET A 62 -4.65 6.68 20.24
CA MET A 62 -4.08 8.01 20.46
C MET A 62 -5.02 9.15 20.08
N VAL A 63 -6.22 8.80 19.58
CA VAL A 63 -7.22 9.76 19.09
C VAL A 63 -8.60 9.39 19.62
N ASP A 64 -9.47 10.38 19.76
CA ASP A 64 -10.84 10.20 20.20
C ASP A 64 -11.86 10.52 19.10
N GLU A 65 -13.12 10.16 19.33
CA GLU A 65 -14.23 10.48 18.44
C GLU A 65 -14.38 11.99 18.30
N GLY A 66 -14.47 12.46 17.08
CA GLY A 66 -14.58 13.88 16.78
C GLY A 66 -13.27 14.58 16.46
N ASP A 67 -12.12 13.95 16.70
CA ASP A 67 -10.81 14.54 16.43
C ASP A 67 -10.58 14.70 14.93
N PHE A 68 -9.98 15.84 14.56
CA PHE A 68 -9.46 16.07 13.23
C PHE A 68 -8.04 15.53 13.13
N ILE A 69 -7.79 14.71 12.12
CA ILE A 69 -6.51 14.07 11.90
C ILE A 69 -5.91 14.48 10.57
N THR A 70 -4.57 14.45 10.47
CA THR A 70 -3.80 14.70 9.26
C THR A 70 -3.26 13.39 8.68
N THR A 71 -2.96 13.39 7.39
CA THR A 71 -2.34 12.22 6.73
C THR A 71 -1.02 11.85 7.40
N GLY A 72 -0.80 10.56 7.66
CA GLY A 72 0.39 10.05 8.34
C GLY A 72 0.37 10.17 9.88
N GLN A 73 -0.67 10.77 10.47
CA GLN A 73 -0.79 10.86 11.93
C GLN A 73 -0.99 9.47 12.55
N HIS A 74 -0.31 9.22 13.67
CA HIS A 74 -0.44 7.98 14.43
C HIS A 74 -1.81 7.93 15.13
N LEU A 75 -2.54 6.83 14.93
CA LEU A 75 -3.91 6.66 15.42
C LEU A 75 -4.02 5.64 16.53
N ALA A 76 -3.38 4.48 16.34
CA ALA A 76 -3.40 3.40 17.30
C ALA A 76 -2.12 2.57 17.20
N LEU A 77 -1.75 1.92 18.28
CA LEU A 77 -0.60 1.04 18.41
C LEU A 77 -1.08 -0.34 18.83
N MET A 78 -0.67 -1.35 18.07
CA MET A 78 -0.84 -2.76 18.44
C MET A 78 0.34 -3.23 19.29
N GLN A 79 0.11 -4.22 20.15
CA GLN A 79 1.16 -4.82 20.98
C GLN A 79 2.18 -5.55 20.10
N THR A 80 3.45 -5.16 20.18
CA THR A 80 4.54 -5.66 19.32
C THR A 80 5.53 -6.58 20.05
N ASN A 81 5.28 -6.98 21.31
CA ASN A 81 6.24 -7.74 22.11
C ASN A 81 6.68 -9.06 21.46
N VAL A 82 5.74 -9.79 20.86
CA VAL A 82 6.04 -11.06 20.16
C VAL A 82 6.88 -10.79 18.90
N LEU A 83 6.51 -9.77 18.10
CA LEU A 83 7.25 -9.39 16.90
C LEU A 83 8.67 -8.93 17.23
N ARG A 84 8.86 -8.18 18.30
CA ARG A 84 10.19 -7.76 18.77
C ARG A 84 11.04 -8.94 19.23
N ALA A 85 10.45 -9.94 19.90
CA ALA A 85 11.15 -11.16 20.25
C ALA A 85 11.55 -11.96 19.00
N GLN A 86 10.67 -12.05 18.01
CA GLN A 86 10.97 -12.67 16.71
C GLN A 86 12.08 -11.92 15.95
N LEU A 87 12.06 -10.58 15.98
CA LEU A 87 13.12 -9.76 15.39
C LEU A 87 14.48 -10.07 16.02
N ALA A 88 14.56 -10.08 17.35
CA ALA A 88 15.79 -10.40 18.06
C ALA A 88 16.30 -11.83 17.76
N GLN A 89 15.38 -12.79 17.60
CA GLN A 89 15.73 -14.15 17.16
C GLN A 89 16.30 -14.17 15.74
N ALA A 90 15.66 -13.45 14.78
CA ALA A 90 16.12 -13.38 13.40
C ALA A 90 17.49 -12.68 13.29
N GLU A 91 17.73 -11.62 14.09
CA GLU A 91 19.02 -10.96 14.18
C GLU A 91 20.12 -11.90 14.71
N ALA A 92 19.82 -12.73 15.72
CA ALA A 92 20.75 -13.74 16.22
C ALA A 92 21.05 -14.80 15.14
N GLN A 93 20.06 -15.22 14.36
CA GLN A 93 20.25 -16.15 13.23
C GLN A 93 21.13 -15.53 12.14
N ARG A 94 20.94 -14.25 11.81
CA ARG A 94 21.81 -13.53 10.87
C ARG A 94 23.25 -13.48 11.38
N ASN A 95 23.47 -13.13 12.64
CA ASN A 95 24.80 -13.13 13.25
C ASN A 95 25.48 -14.52 13.17
N GLN A 96 24.72 -15.60 13.38
CA GLN A 96 25.23 -16.95 13.20
C GLN A 96 25.62 -17.24 11.75
N ALA A 97 24.79 -16.82 10.77
CA ALA A 97 25.08 -16.98 9.36
C ALA A 97 26.34 -16.19 8.93
N GLU A 98 26.54 -14.98 9.47
CA GLU A 98 27.75 -14.18 9.24
C GLU A 98 29.04 -14.89 9.78
N LYS A 99 28.95 -15.53 10.96
CA LYS A 99 30.07 -16.32 11.49
C LYS A 99 30.37 -17.58 10.65
N ASN A 100 29.32 -18.21 10.12
CA ASN A 100 29.49 -19.35 9.22
C ASN A 100 30.13 -18.92 7.88
N GLU A 101 29.77 -17.79 7.34
CA GLU A 101 30.39 -17.22 6.12
C GLU A 101 31.84 -16.87 6.35
N LEU A 102 32.19 -16.25 7.48
CA LEU A 102 33.57 -15.98 7.86
C LEU A 102 34.40 -17.28 7.97
N SER A 103 33.85 -18.36 8.57
CA SER A 103 34.47 -19.66 8.61
C SER A 103 34.72 -20.25 7.22
N SER A 104 33.71 -20.12 6.31
CA SER A 104 33.85 -20.60 4.93
C SER A 104 34.93 -19.82 4.16
N ARG A 105 35.07 -18.51 4.38
CA ARG A 105 36.18 -17.70 3.81
C ARG A 105 37.54 -18.14 4.34
N ALA A 106 37.65 -18.44 5.64
CA ALA A 106 38.88 -18.95 6.21
C ALA A 106 39.25 -20.30 5.56
N GLN A 107 38.26 -21.14 5.25
CA GLN A 107 38.50 -22.42 4.55
C GLN A 107 39.09 -22.22 3.16
N ILE A 108 38.65 -21.18 2.40
CA ILE A 108 39.25 -20.83 1.11
C ILE A 108 40.74 -20.52 1.29
N GLN A 109 41.11 -19.74 2.30
CA GLN A 109 42.51 -19.42 2.58
C GLN A 109 43.36 -20.66 2.87
N VAL A 110 42.84 -21.64 3.61
CA VAL A 110 43.50 -22.93 3.85
C VAL A 110 43.74 -23.64 2.51
N ARG A 111 42.73 -23.75 1.64
CA ARG A 111 42.85 -24.38 0.31
C ARG A 111 43.86 -23.66 -0.60
N CYS A 112 43.89 -22.31 -0.53
CA CYS A 112 44.93 -21.57 -1.26
C CYS A 112 46.35 -21.90 -0.79
N SER A 113 46.56 -22.07 0.51
CA SER A 113 47.86 -22.47 1.04
C SER A 113 48.25 -23.90 0.62
N GLU A 114 47.30 -24.83 0.55
CA GLU A 114 47.50 -26.18 0.02
C GLU A 114 47.89 -26.16 -1.47
N LEU A 115 47.26 -25.29 -2.29
CA LEU A 115 47.63 -25.10 -3.69
C LEU A 115 49.08 -24.61 -3.84
N GLU A 116 49.50 -23.64 -3.04
CA GLU A 116 50.88 -23.14 -3.06
C GLU A 116 51.91 -24.24 -2.69
N ALA A 117 51.57 -25.09 -1.73
CA ALA A 117 52.39 -26.26 -1.37
C ALA A 117 52.48 -27.29 -2.52
N ALA A 118 51.36 -27.54 -3.22
CA ALA A 118 51.32 -28.41 -4.40
C ALA A 118 52.19 -27.84 -5.55
N LYS A 119 52.11 -26.54 -5.80
CA LYS A 119 52.95 -25.84 -6.82
C LYS A 119 54.46 -25.94 -6.47
N ALA A 120 54.82 -25.76 -5.21
CA ALA A 120 56.19 -25.92 -4.77
C ALA A 120 56.69 -27.35 -5.03
N THR A 121 55.82 -28.37 -4.83
CA THR A 121 56.14 -29.77 -5.17
C THR A 121 56.36 -29.96 -6.67
N VAL A 122 55.57 -29.34 -7.54
CA VAL A 122 55.80 -29.37 -9.00
C VAL A 122 57.15 -28.81 -9.33
N LEU A 123 57.55 -27.64 -8.81
CA LEU A 123 58.85 -27.05 -9.03
C LEU A 123 60.00 -27.97 -8.61
N GLN A 124 59.89 -28.68 -7.47
CA GLN A 124 60.82 -29.68 -7.03
C GLN A 124 60.94 -30.83 -8.04
N LYS A 125 59.82 -31.38 -8.52
CA LYS A 125 59.78 -32.48 -9.49
C LYS A 125 60.28 -32.05 -10.88
N GLU A 126 60.05 -30.83 -11.32
CA GLU A 126 60.62 -30.25 -12.51
C GLU A 126 62.16 -30.23 -12.45
N SER A 127 62.70 -29.76 -11.34
CA SER A 127 64.17 -29.75 -11.12
C SER A 127 64.77 -31.15 -11.15
N LYS A 128 64.08 -32.15 -10.58
CA LYS A 128 64.50 -33.55 -10.60
C LYS A 128 64.46 -34.12 -12.02
N LEU A 129 63.39 -33.80 -12.79
CA LEU A 129 63.26 -34.23 -14.19
C LEU A 129 64.33 -33.61 -15.05
N ASP A 130 64.65 -32.33 -14.90
CA ASP A 130 65.75 -31.67 -15.62
C ASP A 130 67.10 -32.37 -15.40
N GLY A 131 67.41 -32.69 -14.11
CA GLY A 131 68.62 -33.46 -13.75
C GLY A 131 68.69 -34.85 -14.38
N ALA A 132 67.58 -35.60 -14.31
CA ALA A 132 67.47 -36.96 -14.92
C ALA A 132 67.55 -36.90 -16.45
N SER A 133 66.90 -35.90 -17.08
CA SER A 133 66.96 -35.70 -18.53
C SER A 133 68.38 -35.40 -19.02
N LYS A 134 69.11 -34.47 -18.34
CA LYS A 134 70.51 -34.18 -18.65
C LYS A 134 71.39 -35.39 -18.46
N SER A 135 71.12 -36.23 -17.45
CA SER A 135 71.87 -37.47 -17.22
C SER A 135 71.66 -38.52 -18.32
N TYR A 136 70.37 -38.72 -18.70
CA TYR A 136 69.97 -39.63 -19.76
C TYR A 136 70.61 -39.21 -21.12
N GLU A 137 70.52 -37.93 -21.51
CA GLU A 137 71.12 -37.42 -22.73
C GLU A 137 72.67 -37.57 -22.74
N ARG A 138 73.31 -37.42 -21.59
CA ARG A 138 74.77 -37.68 -21.41
C ARG A 138 75.11 -39.13 -21.64
N PHE A 139 74.39 -40.08 -20.96
CA PHE A 139 74.66 -41.49 -21.16
C PHE A 139 74.35 -41.98 -22.57
N LYS A 140 73.32 -41.44 -23.21
CA LYS A 140 73.01 -41.71 -24.60
C LYS A 140 74.12 -41.30 -25.58
N LYS A 141 74.78 -40.14 -25.32
CA LYS A 141 75.94 -39.71 -26.10
C LYS A 141 77.16 -40.57 -25.86
N LEU A 142 77.45 -40.98 -24.58
CA LEU A 142 78.53 -41.82 -24.24
C LEU A 142 78.38 -43.26 -24.79
N PHE A 143 77.18 -43.78 -24.80
CA PHE A 143 76.88 -45.09 -25.39
C PHE A 143 77.11 -45.10 -26.91
N LYS A 144 76.71 -44.05 -27.63
CA LYS A 144 77.04 -43.87 -29.05
C LYS A 144 78.52 -43.80 -29.36
N ALA A 145 79.34 -43.42 -28.38
CA ALA A 145 80.79 -43.35 -28.48
C ALA A 145 81.52 -44.63 -27.85
N ASP A 146 80.76 -45.71 -27.55
CA ASP A 146 81.21 -46.90 -26.93
C ASP A 146 81.93 -46.66 -25.53
N ALA A 147 81.60 -45.54 -24.87
CA ALA A 147 82.27 -45.15 -23.62
C ALA A 147 81.41 -45.47 -22.39
N THR A 148 80.39 -46.29 -22.47
CA THR A 148 79.52 -46.73 -21.35
C THR A 148 78.85 -48.07 -21.66
N THR A 149 78.25 -48.70 -20.65
CA THR A 149 77.53 -49.97 -20.79
C THR A 149 76.05 -49.73 -21.08
N GLN A 150 75.39 -50.67 -21.76
CA GLN A 150 73.94 -50.63 -22.08
C GLN A 150 73.13 -50.52 -20.78
N GLN A 151 73.49 -51.24 -19.73
CA GLN A 151 72.82 -51.18 -18.45
C GLN A 151 72.76 -49.76 -17.84
N LYS A 152 73.91 -49.02 -17.90
CA LYS A 152 73.89 -47.62 -17.41
C LYS A 152 73.03 -46.69 -18.25
N LEU A 153 72.84 -46.93 -19.54
CA LEU A 153 71.91 -46.19 -20.36
C LEU A 153 70.45 -46.51 -19.98
N GLU A 154 70.13 -47.81 -19.82
CA GLU A 154 68.79 -48.26 -19.38
C GLU A 154 68.40 -47.77 -18.01
N ASP A 155 69.40 -47.76 -17.04
CA ASP A 155 69.18 -47.18 -15.70
C ASP A 155 68.88 -45.69 -15.76
N ALA A 156 69.64 -44.95 -16.62
CA ALA A 156 69.37 -43.51 -16.78
C ALA A 156 68.03 -43.20 -17.52
N GLU A 157 67.63 -44.04 -18.48
CA GLU A 157 66.32 -43.96 -19.12
C GLU A 157 65.17 -44.21 -18.15
N THR A 158 65.33 -45.27 -17.33
CA THR A 158 64.33 -45.60 -16.30
C THR A 158 64.19 -44.47 -15.30
N ALA A 159 65.30 -43.88 -14.83
CA ALA A 159 65.28 -42.71 -13.94
C ALA A 159 64.61 -41.48 -14.56
N TYR A 160 64.86 -41.23 -15.84
CA TYR A 160 64.16 -40.14 -16.56
C TYR A 160 62.64 -40.37 -16.67
N LEU A 161 62.20 -41.60 -17.07
CA LEU A 161 60.81 -41.92 -17.18
C LEU A 161 60.09 -41.86 -15.80
N ALA A 162 60.74 -42.33 -14.75
CA ALA A 162 60.23 -42.23 -13.38
C ALA A 162 60.09 -40.76 -12.95
N ALA A 163 61.09 -39.91 -13.20
CA ALA A 163 60.98 -38.48 -12.87
C ALA A 163 59.88 -37.76 -13.67
N LYS A 164 59.64 -38.17 -14.93
CA LYS A 164 58.54 -37.65 -15.78
C LYS A 164 57.16 -38.05 -15.21
N ALA A 165 57.01 -39.30 -14.76
CA ALA A 165 55.78 -39.76 -14.13
C ALA A 165 55.53 -39.06 -12.79
N ASP A 166 56.60 -38.85 -11.98
CA ASP A 166 56.52 -38.07 -10.75
C ASP A 166 56.02 -36.63 -10.99
N LEU A 167 56.51 -35.96 -12.05
CA LEU A 167 56.06 -34.61 -12.41
C LEU A 167 54.59 -34.61 -12.81
N LEU A 168 54.15 -35.55 -13.63
CA LEU A 168 52.73 -35.64 -14.03
C LEU A 168 51.81 -35.85 -12.82
N GLN A 169 52.25 -36.68 -11.86
CA GLN A 169 51.53 -36.87 -10.59
C GLN A 169 51.43 -35.57 -9.79
N ALA A 170 52.54 -34.82 -9.66
CA ALA A 170 52.53 -33.52 -8.95
C ALA A 170 51.61 -32.49 -9.65
N GLN A 171 51.62 -32.46 -10.97
CA GLN A 171 50.72 -31.59 -11.75
C GLN A 171 49.24 -31.97 -11.56
N ALA A 172 48.91 -33.26 -11.45
CA ALA A 172 47.56 -33.70 -11.11
C ALA A 172 47.14 -33.24 -9.71
N SER A 173 48.03 -33.28 -8.73
CA SER A 173 47.76 -32.76 -7.36
C SER A 173 47.51 -31.25 -7.33
N VAL A 174 48.15 -30.46 -8.22
CA VAL A 174 47.82 -29.02 -8.38
C VAL A 174 46.40 -28.86 -8.87
N LYS A 175 45.96 -29.61 -9.88
CA LYS A 175 44.60 -29.55 -10.39
C LYS A 175 43.55 -29.95 -9.35
N GLU A 176 43.88 -30.96 -8.52
CA GLU A 176 43.04 -31.35 -7.40
C GLU A 176 42.89 -30.23 -6.38
N ALA A 177 44.00 -29.57 -6.00
CA ALA A 177 43.95 -28.41 -5.12
C ALA A 177 43.20 -27.22 -5.69
N GLU A 178 43.31 -26.96 -7.01
CA GLU A 178 42.50 -25.93 -7.69
C GLU A 178 41.01 -26.26 -7.62
N ALA A 179 40.61 -27.50 -7.89
CA ALA A 179 39.22 -27.94 -7.77
C ALA A 179 38.69 -27.80 -6.33
N ALA A 180 39.55 -28.11 -5.32
CA ALA A 180 39.18 -27.96 -3.91
C ALA A 180 38.93 -26.49 -3.52
N ILE A 181 39.66 -25.53 -4.12
CA ILE A 181 39.38 -24.09 -3.94
C ILE A 181 38.00 -23.72 -4.52
N GLU A 182 37.64 -24.18 -5.72
CA GLU A 182 36.34 -23.89 -6.31
C GLU A 182 35.19 -24.45 -5.45
N VAL A 183 35.33 -25.62 -4.88
CA VAL A 183 34.35 -26.17 -3.93
C VAL A 183 34.23 -25.30 -2.66
N ALA A 184 35.36 -24.84 -2.12
CA ALA A 184 35.35 -23.97 -0.95
C ALA A 184 34.71 -22.60 -1.26
N LYS A 185 34.94 -22.02 -2.46
CA LYS A 185 34.28 -20.80 -2.92
C LYS A 185 32.77 -20.97 -3.05
N ALA A 186 32.33 -22.08 -3.65
CA ALA A 186 30.90 -22.38 -3.73
C ALA A 186 30.25 -22.50 -2.35
N GLY A 187 30.95 -23.09 -1.38
CA GLY A 187 30.54 -23.13 0.02
C GLY A 187 30.38 -21.73 0.65
N ALA A 188 31.32 -20.82 0.38
CA ALA A 188 31.24 -19.44 0.87
C ALA A 188 30.09 -18.65 0.23
N GLU A 189 29.83 -18.83 -1.06
CA GLU A 189 28.67 -18.22 -1.73
C GLU A 189 27.34 -18.76 -1.20
N ALA A 190 27.25 -20.06 -0.88
CA ALA A 190 26.07 -20.62 -0.21
C ALA A 190 25.84 -20.02 1.18
N ALA A 191 26.92 -19.86 1.97
CA ALA A 191 26.82 -19.19 3.28
C ALA A 191 26.37 -17.71 3.15
N LYS A 192 26.86 -17.00 2.15
CA LYS A 192 26.45 -15.63 1.83
C LYS A 192 24.97 -15.54 1.42
N ALA A 193 24.48 -16.50 0.64
CA ALA A 193 23.05 -16.58 0.31
C ALA A 193 22.18 -16.78 1.57
N THR A 194 22.67 -17.52 2.57
CA THR A 194 21.99 -17.68 3.85
C THR A 194 21.88 -16.36 4.61
N ILE A 195 22.93 -15.50 4.59
CA ILE A 195 22.87 -14.15 5.19
C ILE A 195 21.77 -13.31 4.49
N GLN A 196 21.68 -13.38 3.17
CA GLN A 196 20.64 -12.65 2.43
C GLN A 196 19.23 -13.13 2.79
N ALA A 197 19.04 -14.44 2.94
CA ALA A 197 17.76 -15.01 3.37
C ALA A 197 17.35 -14.54 4.77
N THR A 198 18.28 -14.57 5.73
CA THR A 198 18.00 -14.08 7.10
C THR A 198 17.77 -12.58 7.14
N ALA A 199 18.47 -11.79 6.31
CA ALA A 199 18.21 -10.35 6.18
C ALA A 199 16.81 -10.05 5.61
N ALA A 200 16.32 -10.84 4.67
CA ALA A 200 14.96 -10.72 4.15
C ALA A 200 13.91 -11.06 5.22
N ASP A 201 14.17 -12.05 6.07
CA ASP A 201 13.28 -12.38 7.19
C ASP A 201 13.21 -11.25 8.23
N ILE A 202 14.34 -10.64 8.57
CA ILE A 202 14.40 -9.43 9.42
C ILE A 202 13.56 -8.31 8.81
N ALA A 203 13.70 -8.03 7.51
CA ALA A 203 12.94 -6.98 6.84
C ALA A 203 11.43 -7.26 6.88
N ARG A 204 11.01 -8.52 6.73
CA ARG A 204 9.60 -8.92 6.85
C ARG A 204 9.07 -8.64 8.26
N ILE A 205 9.79 -9.06 9.29
CA ILE A 205 9.37 -8.86 10.69
C ILE A 205 9.31 -7.36 11.02
N GLN A 206 10.28 -6.57 10.52
CA GLN A 206 10.28 -5.12 10.70
C GLN A 206 9.06 -4.48 10.04
N ALA A 207 8.69 -4.89 8.83
CA ALA A 207 7.47 -4.43 8.17
C ALA A 207 6.20 -4.78 8.97
N ASP A 208 6.15 -5.95 9.58
CA ASP A 208 5.04 -6.35 10.45
C ASP A 208 4.98 -5.49 11.75
N ILE A 209 6.13 -5.07 12.29
CA ILE A 209 6.20 -4.13 13.42
C ILE A 209 5.71 -2.74 12.99
N ASP A 210 6.15 -2.25 11.81
CA ASP A 210 5.74 -0.95 11.29
C ASP A 210 4.23 -0.92 11.00
N ASP A 211 3.67 -2.00 10.44
CA ASP A 211 2.23 -2.17 10.20
C ASP A 211 1.40 -2.28 11.49
N SER A 212 2.05 -2.57 12.63
CA SER A 212 1.42 -2.56 13.95
C SER A 212 1.13 -1.15 14.47
N LEU A 213 1.72 -0.12 13.87
CA LEU A 213 1.40 1.28 14.09
C LEU A 213 0.39 1.74 13.04
N LEU A 214 -0.88 1.86 13.43
CA LEU A 214 -1.93 2.32 12.54
C LEU A 214 -1.83 3.82 12.32
N VAL A 215 -1.68 4.22 11.06
CA VAL A 215 -1.56 5.63 10.66
C VAL A 215 -2.74 6.06 9.78
N ALA A 216 -3.05 7.35 9.77
CA ALA A 216 -4.09 7.93 8.94
C ALA A 216 -3.68 7.93 7.45
N PRO A 217 -4.40 7.25 6.54
CA PRO A 217 -4.09 7.23 5.12
C PRO A 217 -4.41 8.56 4.42
N ARG A 218 -5.29 9.36 5.04
CA ARG A 218 -5.72 10.69 4.58
C ARG A 218 -6.18 11.55 5.73
N GLN A 219 -6.28 12.85 5.49
CA GLN A 219 -6.88 13.78 6.44
C GLN A 219 -8.38 13.53 6.58
N GLY A 220 -8.93 13.81 7.77
CA GLY A 220 -10.36 13.65 8.02
C GLY A 220 -10.70 13.84 9.50
N ARG A 221 -11.88 13.35 9.86
CA ARG A 221 -12.36 13.36 11.24
C ARG A 221 -12.69 11.95 11.69
N ILE A 222 -12.29 11.58 12.91
CA ILE A 222 -12.69 10.31 13.51
C ILE A 222 -14.20 10.35 13.78
N GLN A 223 -14.93 9.41 13.20
CA GLN A 223 -16.37 9.32 13.38
C GLN A 223 -16.73 8.37 14.51
N TYR A 224 -16.12 7.19 14.53
CA TYR A 224 -16.36 6.15 15.54
C TYR A 224 -15.05 5.50 15.96
N ARG A 225 -14.95 5.22 17.26
CA ARG A 225 -13.97 4.31 17.84
C ARG A 225 -14.62 2.95 18.02
N ILE A 226 -14.28 1.99 17.13
CA ILE A 226 -14.92 0.68 17.07
C ILE A 226 -14.33 -0.25 18.13
N ALA A 227 -13.01 -0.18 18.33
CA ALA A 227 -12.30 -1.03 19.26
C ALA A 227 -11.70 -0.24 20.44
N GLN A 228 -11.42 -0.93 21.54
CA GLN A 228 -10.89 -0.33 22.76
C GLN A 228 -9.47 -0.82 23.08
N PRO A 229 -8.64 0.00 23.78
CA PRO A 229 -7.36 -0.46 24.31
C PRO A 229 -7.51 -1.73 25.15
N GLY A 230 -6.61 -2.71 24.93
CA GLY A 230 -6.67 -4.03 25.58
C GLY A 230 -7.46 -5.09 24.83
N GLU A 231 -8.28 -4.71 23.86
CA GLU A 231 -9.05 -5.62 23.03
C GLU A 231 -8.15 -6.41 22.06
N VAL A 232 -8.52 -7.65 21.77
CA VAL A 232 -7.82 -8.53 20.82
C VAL A 232 -8.61 -8.58 19.52
N LEU A 233 -7.96 -8.23 18.42
CA LEU A 233 -8.55 -8.22 17.09
C LEU A 233 -7.92 -9.29 16.20
N SER A 234 -8.72 -9.82 15.29
CA SER A 234 -8.25 -10.63 14.16
C SER A 234 -7.63 -9.75 13.09
N ALA A 235 -6.89 -10.33 12.15
CA ALA A 235 -6.43 -9.63 10.96
C ALA A 235 -7.62 -9.05 10.17
N GLY A 236 -7.52 -7.79 9.76
CA GLY A 236 -8.63 -7.02 9.17
C GLY A 236 -9.64 -6.46 10.18
N GLY A 237 -9.43 -6.63 11.48
CA GLY A 237 -10.26 -6.06 12.53
C GLY A 237 -10.26 -4.54 12.49
N ARG A 238 -11.47 -3.93 12.48
CA ARG A 238 -11.63 -2.47 12.42
C ARG A 238 -11.34 -1.85 13.78
N VAL A 239 -10.53 -0.79 13.79
CA VAL A 239 -10.19 -0.05 15.01
C VAL A 239 -10.91 1.29 15.06
N LEU A 240 -10.89 2.05 13.96
CA LEU A 240 -11.47 3.38 13.87
C LEU A 240 -12.20 3.55 12.52
N ASN A 241 -13.19 4.43 12.49
CA ASN A 241 -13.81 4.93 11.27
C ASN A 241 -13.44 6.39 11.06
N LEU A 242 -12.80 6.68 9.92
CA LEU A 242 -12.39 8.01 9.50
C LEU A 242 -13.32 8.50 8.40
N VAL A 243 -13.79 9.74 8.50
CA VAL A 243 -14.58 10.43 7.47
C VAL A 243 -13.75 11.53 6.83
N ASP A 244 -13.63 11.47 5.51
CA ASP A 244 -12.97 12.51 4.72
C ASP A 244 -13.95 13.66 4.45
N LEU A 245 -13.87 14.70 5.26
CA LEU A 245 -14.72 15.88 5.11
C LEU A 245 -14.33 16.79 3.94
N THR A 246 -13.30 16.44 3.18
CA THR A 246 -12.95 17.14 1.93
C THR A 246 -13.58 16.50 0.70
N ASP A 247 -14.18 15.32 0.86
CA ASP A 247 -14.90 14.60 -0.19
C ASP A 247 -16.33 14.30 0.26
N VAL A 248 -17.16 15.36 0.23
CA VAL A 248 -18.56 15.32 0.65
C VAL A 248 -19.46 15.45 -0.56
N TYR A 249 -20.48 14.61 -0.62
CA TYR A 249 -21.46 14.58 -1.71
C TYR A 249 -22.85 14.31 -1.15
N MET A 250 -23.86 14.69 -1.91
CA MET A 250 -25.24 14.30 -1.61
C MET A 250 -25.67 13.19 -2.56
N THR A 251 -26.15 12.10 -1.98
CA THR A 251 -26.86 11.05 -2.71
C THR A 251 -28.36 11.38 -2.71
N PHE A 252 -28.96 11.48 -3.87
CA PHE A 252 -30.39 11.77 -4.06
C PHE A 252 -30.94 10.98 -5.23
N PHE A 253 -32.27 10.97 -5.37
CA PHE A 253 -32.96 10.16 -6.35
C PHE A 253 -33.80 11.04 -7.26
N LEU A 254 -33.71 10.79 -8.58
CA LEU A 254 -34.49 11.47 -9.60
C LEU A 254 -35.35 10.47 -10.38
N PRO A 255 -36.56 10.88 -10.84
CA PRO A 255 -37.37 10.11 -11.76
C PRO A 255 -36.62 9.85 -13.08
N GLU A 256 -36.98 8.80 -13.81
CA GLU A 256 -36.38 8.39 -15.08
C GLU A 256 -36.27 9.54 -16.08
N GLU A 257 -37.34 10.26 -16.28
CA GLU A 257 -37.39 11.38 -17.27
C GLU A 257 -36.35 12.47 -16.95
N ALA A 258 -36.21 12.82 -15.67
CA ALA A 258 -35.23 13.82 -15.23
C ALA A 258 -33.82 13.26 -15.29
N ALA A 259 -33.58 12.01 -14.81
CA ALA A 259 -32.29 11.36 -14.79
C ALA A 259 -31.70 11.22 -16.20
N GLY A 260 -32.51 10.93 -17.22
CA GLY A 260 -32.08 10.83 -18.62
C GLY A 260 -31.56 12.15 -19.21
N LYS A 261 -31.95 13.29 -18.64
CA LYS A 261 -31.52 14.64 -19.08
C LYS A 261 -30.29 15.13 -18.30
N VAL A 262 -29.99 14.54 -17.13
CA VAL A 262 -28.87 14.96 -16.28
C VAL A 262 -27.55 14.52 -16.89
N ARG A 263 -26.58 15.45 -16.99
CA ARG A 263 -25.22 15.20 -17.43
C ARG A 263 -24.25 15.24 -16.25
N ILE A 264 -23.18 14.47 -16.31
CA ILE A 264 -22.08 14.61 -15.37
C ILE A 264 -21.50 16.02 -15.51
N GLY A 265 -21.28 16.69 -14.38
CA GLY A 265 -20.87 18.10 -14.34
C GLY A 265 -22.02 19.12 -14.27
N SER A 266 -23.29 18.69 -14.46
CA SER A 266 -24.46 19.59 -14.31
C SER A 266 -24.42 20.28 -12.94
N GLU A 267 -24.81 21.56 -12.91
CA GLU A 267 -24.89 22.33 -11.69
C GLU A 267 -26.02 21.84 -10.78
N VAL A 268 -25.71 21.80 -9.49
CA VAL A 268 -26.66 21.42 -8.44
C VAL A 268 -26.64 22.46 -7.34
N ARG A 269 -27.81 22.71 -6.75
CA ARG A 269 -27.96 23.48 -5.50
C ARG A 269 -28.56 22.60 -4.44
N LEU A 270 -27.81 22.41 -3.35
CA LEU A 270 -28.24 21.60 -2.23
C LEU A 270 -28.86 22.52 -1.17
N LEU A 271 -30.13 22.29 -0.85
CA LEU A 271 -30.82 22.92 0.27
C LEU A 271 -30.85 21.94 1.42
N LEU A 272 -29.96 22.17 2.40
CA LEU A 272 -29.84 21.32 3.59
C LEU A 272 -30.81 21.81 4.66
N ASP A 273 -31.51 20.90 5.31
CA ASP A 273 -32.48 21.23 6.36
C ASP A 273 -31.83 21.91 7.58
N ALA A 274 -30.54 21.63 7.82
CA ALA A 274 -29.78 22.24 8.92
C ALA A 274 -29.40 23.73 8.65
N ILE A 275 -29.39 24.18 7.38
CA ILE A 275 -29.05 25.56 7.00
C ILE A 275 -30.07 26.11 6.01
N PRO A 276 -31.33 26.29 6.41
CA PRO A 276 -32.37 26.71 5.50
C PRO A 276 -32.08 28.10 4.92
N GLY A 277 -32.24 28.25 3.59
CA GLY A 277 -32.01 29.50 2.89
C GLY A 277 -30.58 29.79 2.43
N TYR A 278 -29.65 28.85 2.62
CA TYR A 278 -28.30 28.91 2.07
C TYR A 278 -28.03 27.73 1.11
N PRO A 279 -28.31 27.93 -0.20
CA PRO A 279 -28.04 26.90 -1.19
C PRO A 279 -26.53 26.60 -1.31
N VAL A 280 -26.12 25.34 -1.11
CA VAL A 280 -24.74 24.90 -1.26
C VAL A 280 -24.50 24.50 -2.72
N PRO A 281 -23.52 25.11 -3.41
CA PRO A 281 -23.19 24.74 -4.78
C PRO A 281 -22.50 23.36 -4.83
N ALA A 282 -22.96 22.53 -5.76
CA ALA A 282 -22.41 21.21 -6.03
C ALA A 282 -22.47 20.92 -7.54
N LYS A 283 -21.81 19.85 -7.97
CA LYS A 283 -21.86 19.37 -9.35
C LYS A 283 -22.18 17.89 -9.37
N VAL A 284 -22.97 17.46 -10.36
CA VAL A 284 -23.23 16.03 -10.58
C VAL A 284 -21.92 15.32 -10.85
N SER A 285 -21.59 14.33 -10.03
CA SER A 285 -20.40 13.48 -10.16
C SER A 285 -20.72 12.06 -10.63
N TYR A 286 -21.95 11.63 -10.46
CA TYR A 286 -22.38 10.28 -10.83
C TYR A 286 -23.88 10.24 -11.09
N VAL A 287 -24.28 9.47 -12.10
CA VAL A 287 -25.67 9.10 -12.41
C VAL A 287 -25.69 7.58 -12.58
N ALA A 288 -26.56 6.89 -11.87
CA ALA A 288 -26.68 5.44 -11.97
C ALA A 288 -27.21 5.03 -13.35
N SER A 289 -26.60 4.01 -13.96
CA SER A 289 -27.06 3.45 -15.24
C SER A 289 -28.23 2.47 -15.08
N VAL A 290 -28.55 2.08 -13.84
CA VAL A 290 -29.61 1.14 -13.51
C VAL A 290 -30.51 1.78 -12.45
N ALA A 291 -31.82 1.71 -12.67
CA ALA A 291 -32.79 2.17 -11.69
C ALA A 291 -32.72 1.32 -10.41
N GLN A 292 -32.85 1.96 -9.27
CA GLN A 292 -33.02 1.26 -7.99
C GLN A 292 -34.52 1.13 -7.70
N PHE A 293 -34.97 -0.12 -7.55
CA PHE A 293 -36.31 -0.40 -7.06
C PHE A 293 -36.37 -0.17 -5.56
N THR A 294 -37.41 0.53 -5.08
CA THR A 294 -37.95 0.17 -3.77
C THR A 294 -38.67 -1.18 -3.95
N PRO A 295 -38.36 -2.21 -3.15
CA PRO A 295 -38.84 -3.58 -3.41
C PRO A 295 -40.35 -3.68 -3.20
N LYS A 296 -41.12 -3.64 -4.29
CA LYS A 296 -42.47 -4.18 -4.43
C LYS A 296 -42.61 -4.69 -5.86
N THR A 297 -42.76 -5.98 -5.96
CA THR A 297 -43.05 -6.72 -7.16
C THR A 297 -44.39 -6.30 -7.76
N VAL A 298 -44.44 -5.68 -8.91
CA VAL A 298 -45.36 -5.85 -10.04
C VAL A 298 -45.09 -4.79 -11.12
N GLU A 299 -45.00 -5.18 -12.40
CA GLU A 299 -44.72 -4.32 -13.54
C GLU A 299 -46.01 -3.72 -14.11
N THR A 300 -46.57 -2.71 -13.51
CA THR A 300 -47.62 -1.88 -14.13
C THR A 300 -47.04 -0.56 -14.68
N ARG A 301 -47.68 0.02 -15.68
CA ARG A 301 -47.24 1.27 -16.32
C ARG A 301 -47.10 2.42 -15.31
N SER A 302 -47.96 2.48 -14.30
CA SER A 302 -47.90 3.45 -13.20
C SER A 302 -46.75 3.18 -12.18
N GLU A 303 -46.14 2.01 -12.21
CA GLU A 303 -44.99 1.70 -11.34
C GLU A 303 -43.65 1.95 -12.04
N ARG A 304 -43.59 1.93 -13.37
CA ARG A 304 -42.42 2.40 -14.14
C ARG A 304 -42.18 3.89 -13.93
N GLU A 305 -43.22 4.69 -13.76
CA GLU A 305 -43.12 6.12 -13.41
C GLU A 305 -42.51 6.36 -12.02
N LYS A 306 -42.39 5.33 -11.18
CA LYS A 306 -41.74 5.35 -9.86
C LYS A 306 -40.28 4.89 -9.88
N LEU A 307 -39.72 4.56 -11.05
CA LEU A 307 -38.32 4.20 -11.17
C LEU A 307 -37.45 5.42 -10.84
N MET A 308 -36.64 5.26 -9.79
CA MET A 308 -35.75 6.31 -9.33
C MET A 308 -34.30 5.97 -9.64
N PHE A 309 -33.61 6.92 -10.21
CA PHE A 309 -32.17 6.80 -10.49
C PHE A 309 -31.37 7.52 -9.43
N ARG A 310 -30.38 6.82 -8.89
CA ARG A 310 -29.47 7.41 -7.90
C ARG A 310 -28.50 8.36 -8.58
N VAL A 311 -28.47 9.60 -8.10
CA VAL A 311 -27.53 10.63 -8.55
C VAL A 311 -26.70 11.07 -7.36
N LYS A 312 -25.39 11.33 -7.60
CA LYS A 312 -24.50 11.94 -6.61
C LYS A 312 -24.06 13.32 -7.09
N ALA A 313 -24.20 14.31 -6.22
CA ALA A 313 -23.66 15.64 -6.43
C ALA A 313 -22.57 15.93 -5.41
N ARG A 314 -21.36 16.24 -5.90
CA ARG A 314 -20.18 16.51 -5.07
C ARG A 314 -20.04 18.00 -4.83
N ILE A 315 -19.77 18.37 -3.59
CA ILE A 315 -19.46 19.75 -3.19
C ILE A 315 -17.98 20.04 -3.52
N ALA A 316 -17.68 21.26 -3.95
CA ALA A 316 -16.31 21.65 -4.27
C ALA A 316 -15.40 21.57 -3.03
N PRO A 317 -14.20 20.93 -3.14
CA PRO A 317 -13.29 20.74 -1.99
C PRO A 317 -12.84 22.06 -1.35
N GLU A 318 -12.71 23.13 -2.14
CA GLU A 318 -12.32 24.47 -1.65
C GLU A 318 -13.36 25.03 -0.66
N LEU A 319 -14.65 24.79 -0.95
CA LEU A 319 -15.74 25.21 -0.08
C LEU A 319 -15.74 24.39 1.21
N LEU A 320 -15.52 23.07 1.11
CA LEU A 320 -15.46 22.17 2.26
C LEU A 320 -14.29 22.52 3.19
N LYS A 321 -13.10 22.79 2.65
CA LYS A 321 -11.93 23.22 3.43
C LYS A 321 -12.19 24.51 4.19
N LYS A 322 -12.89 25.47 3.58
CA LYS A 322 -13.22 26.75 4.20
C LYS A 322 -14.14 26.62 5.41
N TYR A 323 -15.05 25.64 5.39
CA TYR A 323 -16.07 25.43 6.42
C TYR A 323 -15.98 24.07 7.10
N ILE A 324 -14.80 23.45 7.14
CA ILE A 324 -14.58 22.07 7.57
C ILE A 324 -15.14 21.74 8.94
N THR A 325 -15.10 22.69 9.87
CA THR A 325 -15.62 22.53 11.24
C THR A 325 -17.16 22.50 11.30
N LEU A 326 -17.83 23.06 10.29
CA LEU A 326 -19.28 23.11 10.20
C LEU A 326 -19.86 21.95 9.40
N VAL A 327 -19.03 21.26 8.61
CA VAL A 327 -19.45 20.15 7.77
C VAL A 327 -19.83 18.97 8.65
N LYS A 328 -21.09 18.51 8.48
CA LYS A 328 -21.61 17.29 9.12
C LYS A 328 -22.21 16.39 8.04
N THR A 329 -22.01 15.10 8.19
CA THR A 329 -22.63 14.07 7.35
C THR A 329 -23.96 13.62 7.92
N GLY A 330 -24.77 12.96 7.12
CA GLY A 330 -26.07 12.46 7.53
C GLY A 330 -27.21 13.49 7.47
N ILE A 331 -26.92 14.76 7.15
CA ILE A 331 -27.93 15.82 7.07
C ILE A 331 -28.84 15.58 5.86
N PRO A 332 -30.17 15.51 6.05
CA PRO A 332 -31.12 15.45 4.94
C PRO A 332 -31.25 16.83 4.24
N GLY A 333 -31.75 16.78 3.00
CA GLY A 333 -31.98 17.98 2.23
C GLY A 333 -32.53 17.67 0.84
N VAL A 334 -32.72 18.71 0.05
CA VAL A 334 -33.24 18.65 -1.32
C VAL A 334 -32.15 19.10 -2.29
N ALA A 335 -31.82 18.25 -3.25
CA ALA A 335 -30.93 18.61 -4.36
C ALA A 335 -31.74 19.11 -5.52
N TRP A 336 -31.42 20.30 -6.05
CA TRP A 336 -31.98 20.88 -7.26
C TRP A 336 -30.92 20.81 -8.34
N VAL A 337 -31.25 20.12 -9.44
CA VAL A 337 -30.36 19.93 -10.59
C VAL A 337 -30.84 20.78 -11.75
N LYS A 338 -29.94 21.49 -12.38
CA LYS A 338 -30.17 22.23 -13.61
C LYS A 338 -30.10 21.26 -14.80
N LEU A 339 -31.20 21.05 -15.49
CA LEU A 339 -31.31 20.18 -16.67
C LEU A 339 -30.94 20.93 -17.95
N ASP A 340 -31.26 22.25 -18.00
CA ASP A 340 -30.90 23.13 -19.10
C ASP A 340 -29.77 24.07 -18.67
N GLY A 341 -28.66 24.05 -19.41
CA GLY A 341 -27.43 24.81 -19.10
C GLY A 341 -27.65 26.33 -19.03
N ASP A 342 -28.57 26.87 -19.80
CA ASP A 342 -28.80 28.32 -19.94
C ASP A 342 -29.84 28.85 -18.95
N ALA A 343 -30.54 28.00 -18.20
CA ALA A 343 -31.55 28.43 -17.24
C ALA A 343 -30.94 29.24 -16.08
N GLU A 344 -31.56 30.35 -15.70
CA GLU A 344 -31.15 31.10 -14.50
C GLU A 344 -31.72 30.48 -13.23
N TRP A 345 -30.90 30.48 -12.15
CA TRP A 345 -31.35 29.97 -10.87
C TRP A 345 -32.39 30.90 -10.23
N PRO A 346 -33.50 30.37 -9.75
CA PRO A 346 -34.50 31.16 -9.00
C PRO A 346 -33.90 31.85 -7.78
N ALA A 347 -34.49 32.92 -7.32
CA ALA A 347 -33.97 33.76 -6.24
C ALA A 347 -33.65 33.01 -4.94
N PHE A 348 -34.43 31.96 -4.60
CA PHE A 348 -34.21 31.16 -3.40
C PHE A 348 -33.07 30.12 -3.55
N LEU A 349 -32.60 29.84 -4.78
CA LEU A 349 -31.47 28.96 -5.09
C LEU A 349 -30.19 29.73 -5.46
N GLN A 350 -30.22 31.05 -5.45
CA GLN A 350 -29.05 31.87 -5.67
C GLN A 350 -28.07 31.75 -4.49
N ILE A 351 -26.77 31.67 -4.78
CA ILE A 351 -25.72 31.50 -3.75
C ILE A 351 -25.66 32.78 -2.91
N LYS A 352 -25.93 32.65 -1.64
CA LYS A 352 -25.71 33.68 -0.64
C LYS A 352 -24.38 33.45 0.06
N LYS A 353 -23.56 34.49 0.26
CA LYS A 353 -22.37 34.38 1.10
C LYS A 353 -22.84 34.13 2.54
N LEU A 354 -22.40 33.02 3.13
CA LEU A 354 -22.55 32.83 4.58
C LEU A 354 -21.83 34.00 5.27
N ALA A 355 -22.56 34.75 6.07
CA ALA A 355 -21.94 35.71 6.96
C ALA A 355 -20.95 34.94 7.90
N LYS A 356 -19.78 35.55 8.12
CA LYS A 356 -18.74 34.97 9.01
C LYS A 356 -19.26 34.84 10.43
#